data_3a8619181d90690f2a163660eb3643c3
#
_entry.id   3a8619181d90690f2a163660eb3643c3
#
_cell.length_a   1.000
_cell.length_b   1.000
_cell.length_c   1.000
_cell.angle_alpha   90.00
_cell.angle_beta   90.00
_cell.angle_gamma   90.00
#
_symmetry.space_group_name_H-M   'P 1'
#
loop_
_entity.id
_entity.type
_entity.pdbx_description
1 polymer ?
#
loop_
_entity_poly.entity_id
_entity_poly.type
_entity_poly.pdbx_seq_one_letter_code
_entity_poly.pdbx_strand_id
1 'polypeptide(L)'
;LEKSSPLGRVLSAGLSSRHRGRAIMMERLEDTGRHVVHELERFLNTLGTIAGISPLLGLLGTVTGIIKAFNAINEGGMGDPRMLSGGISEALLTTAAGLVVAIPALVAYRYLRGNVDRIVIEMEKDALRLVDQLDAAETRGQGAAAARDTATAGPQVA
;
A
#
# COMPACT_ATOMS: atom_id res chain seq x y z
N LEU A 1 5.44 -4.43 22.91
CA LEU A 1 5.01 -4.22 21.53
C LEU A 1 5.76 -3.00 21.00
N GLU A 2 6.66 -3.24 20.07
CA GLU A 2 7.50 -2.19 19.49
C GLU A 2 6.61 -1.26 18.64
N LYS A 3 6.39 -0.03 19.13
CA LYS A 3 5.56 0.99 18.46
C LYS A 3 6.07 1.38 17.06
N SER A 4 7.25 0.93 16.69
CA SER A 4 7.87 1.22 15.38
C SER A 4 7.34 0.31 14.25
N SER A 5 6.77 -0.86 14.54
CA SER A 5 6.22 -1.72 13.50
C SER A 5 4.76 -1.36 13.15
N PRO A 6 4.34 -1.50 11.88
CA PRO A 6 2.95 -1.29 11.44
C PRO A 6 1.95 -2.06 12.30
N LEU A 7 2.18 -3.35 12.49
CA LEU A 7 1.37 -4.23 13.33
C LEU A 7 1.36 -3.78 14.81
N GLY A 8 2.53 -3.40 15.36
CA GLY A 8 2.64 -2.94 16.75
C GLY A 8 1.80 -1.69 17.03
N ARG A 9 1.68 -0.77 16.10
CA ARG A 9 0.82 0.42 16.20
C ARG A 9 -0.67 0.04 16.25
N VAL A 10 -1.12 -0.83 15.37
CA VAL A 10 -2.51 -1.30 15.32
C VAL A 10 -2.88 -2.04 16.60
N LEU A 11 -2.06 -3.01 17.03
CA LEU A 11 -2.32 -3.79 18.25
C LEU A 11 -2.28 -2.93 19.51
N SER A 12 -1.38 -1.93 19.59
CA SER A 12 -1.33 -1.02 20.72
C SER A 12 -2.57 -0.12 20.83
N ALA A 13 -3.13 0.30 19.70
CA ALA A 13 -4.38 1.06 19.67
C ALA A 13 -5.57 0.22 20.17
N GLY A 14 -5.66 -1.05 19.76
CA GLY A 14 -6.66 -1.99 20.28
C GLY A 14 -6.53 -2.21 21.78
N LEU A 15 -5.33 -2.52 22.28
CA LEU A 15 -5.06 -2.75 23.70
C LEU A 15 -5.37 -1.53 24.57
N SER A 16 -5.09 -0.32 24.09
CA SER A 16 -5.41 0.92 24.84
C SER A 16 -6.92 1.15 24.99
N SER A 17 -7.71 0.56 24.10
CA SER A 17 -9.17 0.71 24.07
C SER A 17 -9.94 -0.47 24.70
N ARG A 18 -9.24 -1.49 25.24
CA ARG A 18 -9.84 -2.73 25.77
C ARG A 18 -10.95 -2.50 26.79
N HIS A 19 -10.85 -1.46 27.63
CA HIS A 19 -11.83 -1.16 28.68
C HIS A 19 -13.10 -0.46 28.17
N ARG A 20 -13.15 -0.08 26.88
CA ARG A 20 -14.27 0.66 26.28
C ARG A 20 -15.28 -0.22 25.57
N GLY A 21 -15.06 -1.53 25.58
CA GLY A 21 -15.92 -2.50 24.92
C GLY A 21 -15.48 -2.85 23.48
N ARG A 22 -15.95 -4.02 23.02
CA ARG A 22 -15.56 -4.63 21.72
C ARG A 22 -15.77 -3.70 20.52
N ALA A 23 -16.90 -3.00 20.47
CA ALA A 23 -17.25 -2.14 19.33
C ALA A 23 -16.23 -0.99 19.16
N ILE A 24 -15.91 -0.29 20.25
CA ILE A 24 -14.95 0.82 20.24
C ILE A 24 -13.53 0.31 19.96
N MET A 25 -13.19 -0.86 20.45
CA MET A 25 -11.89 -1.48 20.18
C MET A 25 -11.73 -1.82 18.68
N MET A 26 -12.76 -2.40 18.06
CA MET A 26 -12.76 -2.69 16.60
C MET A 26 -12.65 -1.41 15.78
N GLU A 27 -13.41 -0.39 16.10
CA GLU A 27 -13.36 0.92 15.44
C GLU A 27 -11.94 1.52 15.49
N ARG A 28 -11.29 1.45 16.64
CA ARG A 28 -9.91 1.94 16.83
C ARG A 28 -8.87 1.13 16.06
N LEU A 29 -9.03 -0.19 16.01
CA LEU A 29 -8.17 -1.07 15.23
C LEU A 29 -8.29 -0.76 13.74
N GLU A 30 -9.52 -0.60 13.24
CA GLU A 30 -9.80 -0.29 11.85
C GLU A 30 -9.27 1.09 11.45
N ASP A 31 -9.53 2.12 12.26
CA ASP A 31 -9.05 3.49 12.01
C ASP A 31 -7.53 3.56 11.97
N THR A 32 -6.86 2.97 12.97
CA THR A 32 -5.39 2.90 12.98
C THR A 32 -4.85 2.06 11.84
N GLY A 33 -5.52 0.97 11.48
CA GLY A 33 -5.16 0.12 10.34
C GLY A 33 -5.19 0.90 9.03
N ARG A 34 -6.24 1.67 8.76
CA ARG A 34 -6.36 2.52 7.56
C ARG A 34 -5.23 3.55 7.46
N HIS A 35 -4.85 4.18 8.58
CA HIS A 35 -3.74 5.12 8.60
C HIS A 35 -2.41 4.44 8.28
N VAL A 36 -2.16 3.26 8.82
CA VAL A 36 -0.95 2.48 8.55
C VAL A 36 -0.87 2.05 7.08
N VAL A 37 -1.98 1.58 6.51
CA VAL A 37 -2.06 1.21 5.08
C VAL A 37 -1.76 2.43 4.21
N HIS A 38 -2.35 3.58 4.49
CA HIS A 38 -2.11 4.81 3.74
C HIS A 38 -0.63 5.24 3.76
N GLU A 39 0.05 5.10 4.90
CA GLU A 39 1.49 5.36 5.00
C GLU A 39 2.32 4.39 4.16
N LEU A 40 1.97 3.10 4.15
CA LEU A 40 2.66 2.07 3.36
C LEU A 40 2.47 2.28 1.86
N GLU A 41 1.30 2.73 1.43
CA GLU A 41 0.98 2.96 0.01
C GLU A 41 1.52 4.29 -0.54
N ARG A 42 1.91 5.22 0.32
CA ARG A 42 2.28 6.59 -0.06
C ARG A 42 3.31 6.66 -1.20
N PHE A 43 4.40 5.90 -1.10
CA PHE A 43 5.46 5.89 -2.10
C PHE A 43 5.17 4.95 -3.28
N LEU A 44 4.31 3.95 -3.07
CA LEU A 44 3.87 3.03 -4.11
C LEU A 44 3.09 3.76 -5.20
N ASN A 45 2.24 4.70 -4.83
CA ASN A 45 1.45 5.48 -5.78
C ASN A 45 2.36 6.29 -6.72
N THR A 46 3.40 6.92 -6.18
CA THR A 46 4.41 7.65 -6.97
C THR A 46 5.16 6.70 -7.92
N LEU A 47 5.60 5.55 -7.42
CA LEU A 47 6.30 4.55 -8.23
C LEU A 47 5.42 4.00 -9.36
N GLY A 48 4.14 3.73 -9.08
CA GLY A 48 3.16 3.31 -10.06
C GLY A 48 2.92 4.39 -11.14
N THR A 49 2.90 5.65 -10.75
CA THR A 49 2.78 6.79 -11.68
C THR A 49 3.99 6.87 -12.60
N ILE A 50 5.21 6.76 -12.08
CA ILE A 50 6.44 6.73 -12.88
C ILE A 50 6.40 5.57 -13.87
N ALA A 51 6.06 4.36 -13.40
CA ALA A 51 5.97 3.18 -14.25
C ALA A 51 4.97 3.35 -15.40
N GLY A 52 3.84 4.02 -15.15
CA GLY A 52 2.79 4.25 -16.15
C GLY A 52 3.10 5.39 -17.12
N ILE A 53 3.73 6.48 -16.65
CA ILE A 53 3.99 7.68 -17.48
C ILE A 53 5.26 7.52 -18.32
N SER A 54 6.29 6.83 -17.85
CA SER A 54 7.57 6.70 -18.56
C SER A 54 7.44 6.17 -19.99
N PRO A 55 6.63 5.12 -20.30
CA PRO A 55 6.43 4.68 -21.67
C PRO A 55 5.73 5.73 -22.55
N LEU A 56 4.80 6.50 -21.97
CA LEU A 56 4.08 7.56 -22.67
C LEU A 56 5.01 8.72 -23.04
N LEU A 57 5.95 9.06 -22.18
CA LEU A 57 7.01 10.02 -22.48
C LEU A 57 7.93 9.50 -23.60
N GLY A 58 8.26 8.21 -23.60
CA GLY A 58 8.97 7.59 -24.71
C GLY A 58 8.20 7.67 -26.04
N LEU A 59 6.91 7.40 -26.02
CA LEU A 59 6.03 7.54 -27.18
C LEU A 59 5.95 9.00 -27.66
N LEU A 60 5.84 9.96 -26.73
CA LEU A 60 5.90 11.39 -27.08
C LEU A 60 7.21 11.74 -27.80
N GLY A 61 8.32 11.13 -27.37
CA GLY A 61 9.62 11.27 -28.04
C GLY A 61 9.60 10.80 -29.50
N THR A 62 8.92 9.69 -29.83
CA THR A 62 8.78 9.27 -31.24
C THR A 62 7.97 10.25 -32.06
N VAL A 63 6.86 10.75 -31.52
CA VAL A 63 6.03 11.74 -32.24
C VAL A 63 6.83 13.01 -32.53
N THR A 64 7.53 13.55 -31.52
CA THR A 64 8.34 14.76 -31.69
C THR A 64 9.54 14.54 -32.61
N GLY A 65 10.21 13.38 -32.53
CA GLY A 65 11.32 13.04 -33.40
C GLY A 65 10.89 12.91 -34.89
N ILE A 66 9.73 12.29 -35.15
CA ILE A 66 9.16 12.20 -36.51
C ILE A 66 8.77 13.59 -37.02
N ILE A 67 8.16 14.45 -36.21
CA ILE A 67 7.84 15.83 -36.61
C ILE A 67 9.10 16.59 -37.02
N LYS A 68 10.17 16.49 -36.21
CA LYS A 68 11.46 17.10 -36.55
C LYS A 68 12.01 16.58 -37.88
N ALA A 69 11.94 15.26 -38.11
CA ALA A 69 12.41 14.65 -39.33
C ALA A 69 11.66 15.19 -40.58
N PHE A 70 10.34 15.35 -40.51
CA PHE A 70 9.53 15.92 -41.60
C PHE A 70 9.79 17.42 -41.81
N ASN A 71 9.97 18.18 -40.74
CA ASN A 71 10.30 19.61 -40.85
C ASN A 71 11.65 19.79 -41.55
N ALA A 72 12.65 18.99 -41.25
CA ALA A 72 13.96 19.04 -41.91
C ALA A 72 13.88 18.77 -43.41
N ILE A 73 12.96 17.91 -43.86
CA ILE A 73 12.70 17.66 -45.30
C ILE A 73 12.09 18.91 -45.95
N ASN A 74 11.13 19.55 -45.29
CA ASN A 74 10.42 20.71 -45.85
C ASN A 74 11.32 21.96 -45.96
N GLU A 75 12.26 22.15 -45.04
CA GLU A 75 13.15 23.32 -45.02
C GLU A 75 14.38 23.16 -45.93
N GLY A 76 14.85 21.92 -46.12
CA GLY A 76 16.12 21.64 -46.85
C GLY A 76 15.99 21.38 -48.35
N GLY A 77 14.78 21.40 -48.93
CA GLY A 77 14.58 20.90 -50.28
C GLY A 77 14.81 19.37 -50.34
N MET A 78 14.84 18.72 -51.50
CA MET A 78 14.92 17.26 -51.62
C MET A 78 15.96 16.64 -50.62
N GLY A 79 15.45 16.24 -49.49
CA GLY A 79 16.06 16.02 -48.20
C GLY A 79 17.34 15.19 -48.21
N ASP A 80 18.32 15.62 -47.45
CA ASP A 80 19.48 14.82 -47.09
C ASP A 80 18.97 13.59 -46.28
N PRO A 81 19.13 12.34 -46.76
CA PRO A 81 18.72 11.12 -46.08
C PRO A 81 19.33 10.98 -44.66
N ARG A 82 20.43 11.67 -44.40
CA ARG A 82 21.08 11.69 -43.08
C ARG A 82 20.27 12.46 -42.05
N MET A 83 19.63 13.56 -42.42
CA MET A 83 18.80 14.35 -41.48
C MET A 83 17.54 13.58 -41.11
N LEU A 84 16.91 12.89 -42.07
CA LEU A 84 15.77 12.02 -41.83
C LEU A 84 16.13 10.86 -40.88
N SER A 85 17.25 10.19 -41.17
CA SER A 85 17.78 9.10 -40.36
C SER A 85 18.08 9.55 -38.92
N GLY A 86 18.60 10.77 -38.73
CA GLY A 86 18.89 11.35 -37.42
C GLY A 86 17.62 11.55 -36.57
N GLY A 87 16.56 12.12 -37.15
CA GLY A 87 15.28 12.32 -36.44
C GLY A 87 14.60 11.01 -36.05
N ILE A 88 14.65 10.00 -36.92
CA ILE A 88 14.12 8.67 -36.63
C ILE A 88 14.94 7.99 -35.51
N SER A 89 16.26 8.08 -35.58
CA SER A 89 17.15 7.52 -34.55
C SER A 89 16.89 8.16 -33.15
N GLU A 90 16.75 9.48 -33.10
CA GLU A 90 16.41 10.21 -31.86
C GLU A 90 15.04 9.72 -31.32
N ALA A 91 14.05 9.55 -32.19
CA ALA A 91 12.73 9.04 -31.83
C ALA A 91 12.78 7.64 -31.20
N LEU A 92 13.50 6.72 -31.82
CA LEU A 92 13.64 5.34 -31.31
C LEU A 92 14.40 5.30 -30.00
N LEU A 93 15.46 6.12 -29.86
CA LEU A 93 16.26 6.19 -28.65
C LEU A 93 15.43 6.68 -27.44
N THR A 94 14.57 7.68 -27.64
CA THR A 94 13.71 8.21 -26.56
C THR A 94 12.68 7.18 -26.10
N THR A 95 12.12 6.37 -27.03
CA THR A 95 11.23 5.27 -26.65
C THR A 95 11.97 4.20 -25.87
N ALA A 96 13.16 3.80 -26.32
CA ALA A 96 14.00 2.84 -25.60
C ALA A 96 14.32 3.33 -24.19
N ALA A 97 14.69 4.61 -24.02
CA ALA A 97 14.93 5.22 -22.72
C ALA A 97 13.69 5.19 -21.81
N GLY A 98 12.52 5.51 -22.34
CA GLY A 98 11.25 5.43 -21.60
C GLY A 98 10.96 4.02 -21.08
N LEU A 99 11.21 2.99 -21.90
CA LEU A 99 11.01 1.59 -21.51
C LEU A 99 12.06 1.10 -20.49
N VAL A 100 13.31 1.54 -20.62
CA VAL A 100 14.38 1.21 -19.65
C VAL A 100 14.04 1.70 -18.24
N VAL A 101 13.35 2.83 -18.11
CA VAL A 101 12.85 3.33 -16.81
C VAL A 101 11.57 2.62 -16.39
N ALA A 102 10.64 2.43 -17.32
CA ALA A 102 9.31 1.90 -17.03
C ALA A 102 9.34 0.45 -16.53
N ILE A 103 10.15 -0.41 -17.15
CA ILE A 103 10.16 -1.85 -16.86
C ILE A 103 10.61 -2.11 -15.40
N PRO A 104 11.77 -1.61 -14.94
CA PRO A 104 12.18 -1.81 -13.55
C PRO A 104 11.21 -1.18 -12.55
N ALA A 105 10.69 0.03 -12.86
CA ALA A 105 9.72 0.71 -12.01
C ALA A 105 8.43 -0.11 -11.86
N LEU A 106 7.93 -0.71 -12.93
CA LEU A 106 6.73 -1.54 -12.91
C LEU A 106 6.95 -2.84 -12.12
N VAL A 107 8.09 -3.49 -12.29
CA VAL A 107 8.45 -4.71 -11.54
C VAL A 107 8.53 -4.39 -10.05
N ALA A 108 9.24 -3.33 -9.68
CA ALA A 108 9.36 -2.90 -8.30
C ALA A 108 8.00 -2.52 -7.69
N TYR A 109 7.18 -1.78 -8.42
CA TYR A 109 5.82 -1.40 -7.99
C TYR A 109 4.96 -2.62 -7.69
N ARG A 110 4.90 -3.60 -8.61
CA ARG A 110 4.11 -4.83 -8.42
C ARG A 110 4.58 -5.66 -7.24
N TYR A 111 5.90 -5.81 -7.09
CA TYR A 111 6.49 -6.55 -5.98
C TYR A 111 6.18 -5.91 -4.62
N LEU A 112 6.40 -4.60 -4.51
CA LEU A 112 6.15 -3.86 -3.27
C LEU A 112 4.66 -3.82 -2.92
N ARG A 113 3.78 -3.65 -3.92
CA ARG A 113 2.33 -3.67 -3.71
C ARG A 113 1.88 -5.02 -3.16
N GLY A 114 2.33 -6.12 -3.75
CA GLY A 114 2.00 -7.46 -3.24
C GLY A 114 2.51 -7.72 -1.81
N ASN A 115 3.63 -7.11 -1.42
CA ASN A 115 4.10 -7.18 -0.04
C ASN A 115 3.23 -6.36 0.92
N VAL A 116 2.78 -5.16 0.51
CA VAL A 116 1.85 -4.34 1.31
C VAL A 116 0.54 -5.07 1.50
N ASP A 117 -0.07 -5.60 0.43
CA ASP A 117 -1.33 -6.36 0.51
C ASP A 117 -1.21 -7.54 1.49
N ARG A 118 -0.08 -8.25 1.48
CA ARG A 118 0.19 -9.34 2.44
C ARG A 118 0.25 -8.85 3.88
N ILE A 119 0.97 -7.75 4.13
CA ILE A 119 1.09 -7.15 5.47
C ILE A 119 -0.28 -6.72 5.99
N VAL A 120 -1.13 -6.14 5.13
CA VAL A 120 -2.49 -5.72 5.48
C VAL A 120 -3.33 -6.93 5.93
N ILE A 121 -3.33 -8.01 5.15
CA ILE A 121 -4.08 -9.24 5.48
C ILE A 121 -3.58 -9.85 6.81
N GLU A 122 -2.27 -9.88 7.03
CA GLU A 122 -1.70 -10.38 8.29
C GLU A 122 -2.09 -9.48 9.48
N MET A 123 -2.08 -8.15 9.32
CA MET A 123 -2.50 -7.21 10.34
C MET A 123 -3.99 -7.37 10.70
N GLU A 124 -4.87 -7.51 9.73
CA GLU A 124 -6.30 -7.74 9.95
C GLU A 124 -6.54 -9.04 10.73
N LYS A 125 -5.87 -10.11 10.31
CA LYS A 125 -5.97 -11.41 10.98
C LYS A 125 -5.50 -11.35 12.44
N ASP A 126 -4.39 -10.68 12.71
CA ASP A 126 -3.85 -10.58 14.06
C ASP A 126 -4.67 -9.61 14.94
N ALA A 127 -5.25 -8.55 14.34
CA ALA A 127 -6.19 -7.67 15.01
C ALA A 127 -7.45 -8.41 15.46
N LEU A 128 -8.05 -9.23 14.59
CA LEU A 128 -9.22 -10.06 14.93
C LEU A 128 -8.90 -11.07 16.03
N ARG A 129 -7.75 -11.73 15.94
CA ARG A 129 -7.31 -12.66 16.99
C ARG A 129 -7.13 -11.98 18.36
N LEU A 130 -6.59 -10.77 18.38
CA LEU A 130 -6.46 -9.99 19.61
C LEU A 130 -7.84 -9.72 20.22
N VAL A 131 -8.82 -9.29 19.43
CA VAL A 131 -10.18 -9.01 19.89
C VAL A 131 -10.79 -10.27 20.50
N ASP A 132 -10.74 -11.40 19.80
CA ASP A 132 -11.32 -12.67 20.25
C ASP A 132 -10.65 -13.17 21.55
N GLN A 133 -9.34 -13.02 21.69
CA GLN A 133 -8.63 -13.39 22.91
C GLN A 133 -8.99 -12.52 24.11
N LEU A 134 -9.18 -11.22 23.90
CA LEU A 134 -9.58 -10.28 24.95
C LEU A 134 -11.02 -10.54 25.40
N ASP A 135 -11.95 -10.77 24.48
CA ASP A 135 -13.33 -11.13 24.79
C ASP A 135 -13.42 -12.44 25.58
N ALA A 136 -12.65 -13.44 25.17
CA ALA A 136 -12.60 -14.73 25.87
C ALA A 136 -11.99 -14.60 27.30
N ALA A 137 -11.06 -13.68 27.48
CA ALA A 137 -10.47 -13.40 28.80
C ALA A 137 -11.45 -12.65 29.72
N GLU A 138 -12.20 -11.68 29.20
CA GLU A 138 -13.22 -10.94 29.96
C GLU A 138 -14.37 -11.87 30.38
N THR A 139 -14.86 -12.71 29.48
CA THR A 139 -15.92 -13.69 29.78
C THR A 139 -15.49 -14.68 30.87
N ARG A 140 -14.25 -15.15 30.83
CA ARG A 140 -13.69 -16.03 31.88
C ARG A 140 -13.54 -15.30 33.22
N GLY A 141 -13.12 -14.05 33.20
CA GLY A 141 -12.99 -13.22 34.40
C GLY A 141 -14.33 -12.97 35.09
N GLN A 142 -15.37 -12.66 34.31
CA GLN A 142 -16.73 -12.48 34.79
C GLN A 142 -17.33 -13.77 35.35
N GLY A 143 -17.13 -14.91 34.67
CA GLY A 143 -17.57 -16.21 35.17
C GLY A 143 -16.90 -16.61 36.49
N ALA A 144 -15.62 -16.34 36.64
CA ALA A 144 -14.88 -16.60 37.91
C ALA A 144 -15.29 -15.66 39.05
N ALA A 145 -15.63 -14.38 38.77
CA ALA A 145 -16.16 -13.46 39.76
C ALA A 145 -17.55 -13.86 40.23
N ALA A 146 -18.45 -14.22 39.32
CA ALA A 146 -19.81 -14.70 39.63
C ALA A 146 -19.79 -16.00 40.46
N ALA A 147 -18.87 -16.91 40.17
CA ALA A 147 -18.70 -18.15 40.93
C ALA A 147 -18.17 -17.90 42.36
N ARG A 148 -17.37 -16.85 42.57
CA ARG A 148 -16.90 -16.44 43.90
C ARG A 148 -18.01 -15.83 44.72
N ASP A 149 -18.86 -14.98 44.13
CA ASP A 149 -19.99 -14.33 44.83
C ASP A 149 -21.04 -15.38 45.25
N THR A 150 -21.32 -16.39 44.44
CA THR A 150 -22.22 -17.47 44.82
C THR A 150 -21.65 -18.38 45.92
N ALA A 151 -20.33 -18.56 45.97
CA ALA A 151 -19.65 -19.35 47.01
C ALA A 151 -19.61 -18.60 48.36
N THR A 152 -19.63 -17.26 48.35
CA THR A 152 -19.59 -16.44 49.58
C THR A 152 -21.01 -16.18 50.15
N ALA A 153 -22.06 -16.31 49.37
CA ALA A 153 -23.44 -16.34 49.81
C ALA A 153 -23.80 -17.76 50.30
N GLY A 154 -23.24 -18.12 51.47
CA GLY A 154 -23.57 -19.37 52.16
C GLY A 154 -25.06 -19.50 52.45
N PRO A 155 -25.60 -20.73 52.70
CA PRO A 155 -27.01 -20.94 52.91
C PRO A 155 -27.48 -20.15 54.16
N GLN A 156 -28.35 -19.17 53.94
CA GLN A 156 -29.11 -18.60 55.07
C GLN A 156 -30.02 -19.70 55.59
N VAL A 157 -29.58 -20.33 56.66
CA VAL A 157 -30.39 -21.28 57.42
C VAL A 157 -31.49 -20.47 58.12
N ALA A 158 -32.72 -20.77 57.77
CA ALA A 158 -33.91 -20.32 58.47
C ALA A 158 -34.10 -21.10 59.81
#